data_4a5fc7285e4a9c76e9207d19faae654c
#
_entry.id   4a5fc7285e4a9c76e9207d19faae654c
#
_cell.length_a   1.000
_cell.length_b   1.000
_cell.length_c   1.000
_cell.angle_alpha   90.00
_cell.angle_beta   90.00
_cell.angle_gamma   90.00
#
_symmetry.space_group_name_H-M   'P 1'
#
loop_
_entity.id
_entity.type
_entity.pdbx_description
1 polymer ?
#
loop_
_entity_poly.entity_id
_entity_poly.type
_entity_poly.pdbx_seq_one_letter_code
_entity_poly.pdbx_strand_id
1 'polypeptide(L)'
;MFVGEGPGEEEDKQGLAFIGRAGQLLTKMIIAMGFTRDQVFIGNIVKCHPPGTETTNRAPSPEEMAACIPYLKAQIKILRPKVIVALGAVAVRGLLNTETGIMRLRGTWQTFEGIPVMPTYHPSYLLRNSTGKADVWKDLQAVLARLGRKPPPQNVQPKVT
;
A
#
# COMPACT_ATOMS: atom_id res chain seq x y z
N MET A 1 -5.60 -6.58 -1.92
CA MET A 1 -5.05 -6.17 -0.62
C MET A 1 -3.99 -5.13 -0.83
N PHE A 2 -3.97 -4.07 -0.04
CA PHE A 2 -2.91 -3.05 -0.05
C PHE A 2 -2.07 -3.21 1.21
N VAL A 3 -0.75 -3.10 1.08
CA VAL A 3 0.20 -3.20 2.19
C VAL A 3 1.14 -2.00 2.16
N GLY A 4 1.11 -1.21 3.21
CA GLY A 4 1.99 -0.08 3.42
C GLY A 4 3.11 -0.37 4.42
N GLU A 5 3.77 0.67 4.88
CA GLU A 5 4.90 0.62 5.79
C GLU A 5 4.45 0.40 7.24
N GLY A 6 3.74 1.34 7.78
CA GLY A 6 3.30 1.36 9.18
C GLY A 6 2.31 2.50 9.43
N PRO A 7 1.67 2.53 10.61
CA PRO A 7 0.79 3.62 10.99
C PRO A 7 1.58 4.92 11.16
N GLY A 8 1.02 6.02 10.68
CA GLY A 8 1.44 7.37 11.01
C GLY A 8 0.84 7.83 12.34
N GLU A 9 1.08 9.08 12.72
CA GLU A 9 0.60 9.62 13.99
C GLU A 9 -0.94 9.62 14.11
N GLU A 10 -1.64 9.97 13.03
CA GLU A 10 -3.12 9.96 13.03
C GLU A 10 -3.67 8.54 13.11
N GLU A 11 -3.04 7.62 12.40
CA GLU A 11 -3.40 6.20 12.42
C GLU A 11 -3.15 5.57 13.79
N ASP A 12 -2.06 5.95 14.46
CA ASP A 12 -1.73 5.47 15.80
C ASP A 12 -2.75 5.93 16.85
N LYS A 13 -3.17 7.20 16.76
CA LYS A 13 -4.19 7.77 17.65
C LYS A 13 -5.57 7.11 17.50
N GLN A 14 -5.96 6.72 16.29
CA GLN A 14 -7.29 6.24 15.98
C GLN A 14 -7.39 4.72 15.81
N GLY A 15 -6.26 4.03 15.70
CA GLY A 15 -6.23 2.58 15.50
C GLY A 15 -6.70 2.13 14.10
N LEU A 16 -6.71 3.03 13.12
CA LEU A 16 -7.18 2.78 11.76
C LEU A 16 -6.04 2.98 10.75
N ALA A 17 -5.90 2.07 9.79
CA ALA A 17 -4.87 2.18 8.77
C ALA A 17 -5.22 3.23 7.70
N PHE A 18 -4.24 4.03 7.28
CA PHE A 18 -4.35 4.94 6.15
C PHE A 18 -5.54 5.92 6.22
N ILE A 19 -5.62 6.70 7.29
CA ILE A 19 -6.66 7.73 7.50
C ILE A 19 -6.12 9.15 7.37
N GLY A 20 -4.81 9.37 7.56
CA GLY A 20 -4.16 10.65 7.36
C GLY A 20 -4.13 11.07 5.89
N ARG A 21 -3.34 12.10 5.55
CA ARG A 21 -3.26 12.67 4.18
C ARG A 21 -2.89 11.61 3.12
N ALA A 22 -1.92 10.75 3.42
CA ALA A 22 -1.54 9.65 2.54
C ALA A 22 -2.69 8.63 2.38
N GLY A 23 -3.42 8.35 3.46
CA GLY A 23 -4.57 7.47 3.46
C GLY A 23 -5.74 8.00 2.63
N GLN A 24 -5.99 9.30 2.68
CA GLN A 24 -7.00 9.96 1.85
C GLN A 24 -6.65 9.84 0.36
N LEU A 25 -5.37 9.97 0.01
CA LEU A 25 -4.92 9.75 -1.37
C LEU A 25 -5.10 8.28 -1.78
N LEU A 26 -4.75 7.33 -0.91
CA LEU A 26 -4.98 5.90 -1.17
C LEU A 26 -6.47 5.61 -1.40
N THR A 27 -7.36 6.20 -0.61
CA THR A 27 -8.81 6.07 -0.82
C THR A 27 -9.23 6.54 -2.22
N LYS A 28 -8.71 7.68 -2.69
CA LYS A 28 -8.96 8.16 -4.06
C LYS A 28 -8.43 7.20 -5.13
N MET A 29 -7.27 6.59 -4.90
CA MET A 29 -6.70 5.58 -5.80
C MET A 29 -7.60 4.34 -5.86
N ILE A 30 -8.09 3.85 -4.73
CA ILE A 30 -9.00 2.72 -4.62
C ILE A 30 -10.31 3.01 -5.38
N ILE A 31 -10.88 4.19 -5.20
CA ILE A 31 -12.10 4.63 -5.91
C ILE A 31 -11.84 4.69 -7.43
N ALA A 32 -10.69 5.22 -7.85
CA ALA A 32 -10.32 5.27 -9.27
C ALA A 32 -10.19 3.88 -9.90
N MET A 33 -9.86 2.85 -9.11
CA MET A 33 -9.86 1.45 -9.54
C MET A 33 -11.28 0.85 -9.62
N GLY A 34 -12.31 1.53 -9.16
CA GLY A 34 -13.69 1.05 -9.12
C GLY A 34 -14.01 0.20 -7.89
N PHE A 35 -13.26 0.37 -6.81
CA PHE A 35 -13.54 -0.24 -5.51
C PHE A 35 -13.92 0.83 -4.49
N THR A 36 -14.65 0.42 -3.46
CA THR A 36 -14.79 1.19 -2.23
C THR A 36 -13.75 0.70 -1.21
N ARG A 37 -13.49 1.51 -0.18
CA ARG A 37 -12.46 1.20 0.83
C ARG A 37 -12.79 -0.07 1.63
N ASP A 38 -14.07 -0.35 1.86
CA ASP A 38 -14.57 -1.55 2.55
C ASP A 38 -14.51 -2.82 1.70
N GLN A 39 -14.36 -2.71 0.39
CA GLN A 39 -14.19 -3.85 -0.52
C GLN A 39 -12.74 -4.35 -0.60
N VAL A 40 -11.81 -3.64 0.00
CA VAL A 40 -10.38 -3.99 -0.01
C VAL A 40 -9.84 -4.07 1.41
N PHE A 41 -8.80 -4.86 1.62
CA PHE A 41 -8.09 -4.85 2.88
C PHE A 41 -6.84 -3.97 2.77
N ILE A 42 -6.64 -3.13 3.78
CA ILE A 42 -5.49 -2.24 3.89
C ILE A 42 -4.75 -2.59 5.18
N GLY A 43 -3.49 -2.94 5.06
CA GLY A 43 -2.62 -3.26 6.19
C GLY A 43 -1.23 -2.67 6.03
N ASN A 44 -0.38 -2.92 6.99
CA ASN A 44 1.00 -2.45 7.04
C ASN A 44 1.96 -3.56 7.43
N ILE A 45 3.24 -3.40 7.07
CA ILE A 45 4.33 -4.28 7.51
C ILE A 45 4.44 -4.25 9.02
N VAL A 46 4.57 -3.05 9.62
CA VAL A 46 4.54 -2.89 11.09
C VAL A 46 3.16 -2.46 11.56
N LYS A 47 2.80 -2.88 12.77
CA LYS A 47 1.47 -2.67 13.34
C LYS A 47 1.41 -1.47 14.29
N CYS A 48 2.55 -1.03 14.80
CA CYS A 48 2.69 0.13 15.68
C CYS A 48 3.46 1.24 14.98
N HIS A 49 3.20 2.47 15.40
CA HIS A 49 4.00 3.62 14.96
C HIS A 49 5.41 3.49 15.57
N PRO A 50 6.47 3.40 14.74
CA PRO A 50 7.82 3.33 15.28
C PRO A 50 8.14 4.59 16.09
N PRO A 51 8.66 4.46 17.33
CA PRO A 51 9.01 5.63 18.13
C PRO A 51 10.08 6.45 17.40
N GLY A 52 9.73 7.67 17.05
CA GLY A 52 10.64 8.67 16.48
C GLY A 52 11.02 9.73 17.50
N THR A 53 11.87 10.65 17.11
CA THR A 53 11.99 11.93 17.82
C THR A 53 10.76 12.78 17.47
N GLU A 54 10.40 13.74 18.32
CA GLU A 54 9.24 14.63 18.15
C GLU A 54 9.17 15.32 16.78
N THR A 55 10.24 15.28 15.99
CA THR A 55 10.38 15.97 14.71
C THR A 55 10.59 15.06 13.51
N THR A 56 10.76 13.73 13.69
CA THR A 56 11.11 12.83 12.57
C THR A 56 10.37 11.51 12.63
N ASN A 57 9.51 11.27 11.64
CA ASN A 57 9.04 9.93 11.31
C ASN A 57 10.21 9.14 10.70
N ARG A 58 10.67 8.09 11.37
CA ARG A 58 11.65 7.17 10.83
C ARG A 58 11.01 5.93 10.23
N ALA A 59 11.69 5.31 9.27
CA ALA A 59 11.30 3.99 8.80
C ALA A 59 11.48 2.94 9.91
N PRO A 60 10.66 1.87 9.94
CA PRO A 60 10.84 0.77 10.88
C PRO A 60 12.19 0.07 10.65
N SER A 61 12.79 -0.37 11.73
CA SER A 61 14.04 -1.16 11.68
C SER A 61 13.76 -2.58 11.15
N PRO A 62 14.79 -3.30 10.68
CA PRO A 62 14.64 -4.71 10.29
C PRO A 62 14.06 -5.59 11.40
N GLU A 63 14.44 -5.33 12.68
CA GLU A 63 13.95 -6.07 13.84
C GLU A 63 12.46 -5.81 14.09
N GLU A 64 12.04 -4.54 13.98
CA GLU A 64 10.62 -4.15 14.10
C GLU A 64 9.78 -4.78 12.99
N MET A 65 10.28 -4.78 11.76
CA MET A 65 9.62 -5.47 10.65
C MET A 65 9.53 -6.98 10.91
N ALA A 66 10.62 -7.61 11.32
CA ALA A 66 10.66 -9.04 11.60
C ALA A 66 9.67 -9.45 12.71
N ALA A 67 9.52 -8.62 13.74
CA ALA A 67 8.57 -8.85 14.83
C ALA A 67 7.10 -8.76 14.35
N CYS A 68 6.79 -7.91 13.38
CA CYS A 68 5.43 -7.66 12.90
C CYS A 68 5.01 -8.51 11.71
N ILE A 69 5.93 -8.96 10.87
CA ILE A 69 5.68 -9.77 9.67
C ILE A 69 4.81 -11.00 9.94
N PRO A 70 4.96 -11.76 11.04
CA PRO A 70 4.08 -12.91 11.33
C PRO A 70 2.60 -12.55 11.38
N TYR A 71 2.25 -11.37 11.89
CA TYR A 71 0.86 -10.90 11.93
C TYR A 71 0.33 -10.61 10.52
N LEU A 72 1.13 -9.97 9.67
CA LEU A 72 0.74 -9.73 8.28
C LEU A 72 0.57 -11.04 7.51
N LYS A 73 1.46 -12.00 7.69
CA LYS A 73 1.35 -13.34 7.09
C LYS A 73 0.07 -14.06 7.53
N ALA A 74 -0.28 -13.97 8.81
CA ALA A 74 -1.54 -14.53 9.31
C ALA A 74 -2.76 -13.86 8.64
N GLN A 75 -2.75 -12.51 8.51
CA GLN A 75 -3.80 -11.78 7.81
C GLN A 75 -3.92 -12.21 6.35
N ILE A 76 -2.80 -12.31 5.63
CA ILE A 76 -2.76 -12.77 4.23
C ILE A 76 -3.31 -14.19 4.11
N LYS A 77 -2.94 -15.08 5.02
CA LYS A 77 -3.40 -16.48 5.03
C LYS A 77 -4.92 -16.60 5.23
N ILE A 78 -5.49 -15.76 6.09
CA ILE A 78 -6.94 -15.71 6.35
C ILE A 78 -7.67 -15.10 5.15
N LEU A 79 -7.20 -13.97 4.66
CA LEU A 79 -7.86 -13.18 3.60
C LEU A 79 -7.73 -13.81 2.22
N ARG A 80 -6.63 -14.51 1.96
CA ARG A 80 -6.30 -15.12 0.66
C ARG A 80 -6.49 -14.13 -0.51
N PRO A 81 -5.82 -12.96 -0.48
CA PRO A 81 -6.00 -11.96 -1.53
C PRO A 81 -5.54 -12.50 -2.88
N LYS A 82 -6.25 -12.13 -3.94
CA LYS A 82 -5.86 -12.49 -5.32
C LYS A 82 -4.61 -11.72 -5.78
N VAL A 83 -4.42 -10.52 -5.25
CA VAL A 83 -3.28 -9.64 -5.54
C VAL A 83 -2.96 -8.82 -4.30
N ILE A 84 -1.67 -8.60 -4.07
CA ILE A 84 -1.16 -7.64 -3.09
C ILE A 84 -0.56 -6.46 -3.84
N VAL A 85 -0.94 -5.23 -3.48
CA VAL A 85 -0.29 -4.00 -3.92
C VAL A 85 0.63 -3.54 -2.79
N ALA A 86 1.93 -3.58 -3.02
CA ALA A 86 2.95 -3.17 -2.04
C ALA A 86 3.28 -1.69 -2.23
N LEU A 87 2.95 -0.88 -1.24
CA LEU A 87 3.04 0.58 -1.27
C LEU A 87 4.38 1.07 -0.69
N GLY A 88 5.33 1.35 -1.58
CA GLY A 88 6.62 1.94 -1.22
C GLY A 88 7.71 0.93 -0.87
N ALA A 89 8.93 1.45 -0.68
CA ALA A 89 10.14 0.64 -0.51
C ALA A 89 10.11 -0.27 0.72
N VAL A 90 9.57 0.21 1.84
CA VAL A 90 9.52 -0.56 3.09
C VAL A 90 8.55 -1.74 2.97
N ALA A 91 7.38 -1.52 2.36
CA ALA A 91 6.42 -2.60 2.11
C ALA A 91 7.02 -3.67 1.19
N VAL A 92 7.72 -3.26 0.15
CA VAL A 92 8.40 -4.16 -0.79
C VAL A 92 9.50 -4.94 -0.09
N ARG A 93 10.36 -4.28 0.69
CA ARG A 93 11.44 -4.92 1.44
C ARG A 93 10.88 -5.94 2.45
N GLY A 94 9.86 -5.56 3.20
CA GLY A 94 9.25 -6.43 4.23
C GLY A 94 8.57 -7.66 3.63
N LEU A 95 7.88 -7.52 2.49
CA LEU A 95 7.22 -8.64 1.82
C LEU A 95 8.19 -9.53 1.04
N LEU A 96 9.10 -8.93 0.28
CA LEU A 96 9.92 -9.67 -0.70
C LEU A 96 11.33 -9.98 -0.19
N ASN A 97 11.70 -9.48 0.98
CA ASN A 97 13.05 -9.64 1.54
C ASN A 97 14.15 -9.29 0.51
N THR A 98 14.02 -8.11 -0.14
CA THR A 98 14.89 -7.65 -1.21
C THR A 98 15.51 -6.31 -0.88
N GLU A 99 16.75 -6.10 -1.28
CA GLU A 99 17.43 -4.80 -1.22
C GLU A 99 17.23 -3.98 -2.52
N THR A 100 16.55 -4.55 -3.52
CA THR A 100 16.26 -3.84 -4.77
C THR A 100 15.30 -2.69 -4.52
N GLY A 101 15.68 -1.49 -4.97
CA GLY A 101 14.91 -0.27 -4.76
C GLY A 101 13.58 -0.23 -5.48
N ILE A 102 12.63 0.50 -4.91
CA ILE A 102 11.26 0.63 -5.44
C ILE A 102 11.22 1.16 -6.89
N MET A 103 12.13 2.03 -7.27
CA MET A 103 12.19 2.58 -8.63
C MET A 103 12.45 1.51 -9.70
N ARG A 104 13.12 0.42 -9.34
CA ARG A 104 13.37 -0.71 -10.26
C ARG A 104 12.27 -1.75 -10.20
N LEU A 105 11.61 -1.91 -9.05
CA LEU A 105 10.60 -2.95 -8.84
C LEU A 105 9.19 -2.49 -9.15
N ARG A 106 8.88 -1.19 -9.05
CA ARG A 106 7.53 -0.71 -9.34
C ARG A 106 7.08 -1.11 -10.76
N GLY A 107 5.83 -1.46 -10.88
CA GLY A 107 5.25 -1.87 -12.16
C GLY A 107 5.67 -3.25 -12.66
N THR A 108 6.48 -3.98 -11.91
CA THR A 108 6.91 -5.34 -12.26
C THR A 108 6.32 -6.35 -11.28
N TRP A 109 5.68 -7.38 -11.81
CA TRP A 109 5.09 -8.42 -11.00
C TRP A 109 6.13 -9.20 -10.20
N GLN A 110 5.88 -9.32 -8.90
CA GLN A 110 6.62 -10.15 -7.95
C GLN A 110 5.67 -11.21 -7.39
N THR A 111 6.19 -12.06 -6.51
CA THR A 111 5.40 -13.11 -5.87
C THR A 111 5.73 -13.18 -4.38
N PHE A 112 4.71 -13.28 -3.54
CA PHE A 112 4.83 -13.55 -2.11
C PHE A 112 3.97 -14.76 -1.75
N GLU A 113 4.60 -15.87 -1.34
CA GLU A 113 3.93 -17.13 -0.99
C GLU A 113 2.87 -17.56 -2.03
N GLY A 114 3.20 -17.45 -3.31
CA GLY A 114 2.32 -17.80 -4.42
C GLY A 114 1.30 -16.72 -4.81
N ILE A 115 1.24 -15.61 -4.10
CA ILE A 115 0.33 -14.50 -4.38
C ILE A 115 1.06 -13.44 -5.23
N PRO A 116 0.48 -12.98 -6.35
CA PRO A 116 1.05 -11.90 -7.14
C PRO A 116 1.13 -10.60 -6.34
N VAL A 117 2.30 -9.97 -6.38
CA VAL A 117 2.56 -8.68 -5.73
C VAL A 117 2.91 -7.63 -6.79
N MET A 118 2.24 -6.50 -6.74
CA MET A 118 2.56 -5.31 -7.53
C MET A 118 3.19 -4.25 -6.66
N PRO A 119 4.51 -4.04 -6.75
CA PRO A 119 5.17 -2.89 -6.15
C PRO A 119 4.78 -1.59 -6.83
N THR A 120 4.50 -0.55 -6.05
CA THR A 120 4.26 0.80 -6.55
C THR A 120 4.69 1.84 -5.53
N TYR A 121 4.65 3.14 -5.87
CA TYR A 121 5.03 4.19 -4.95
C TYR A 121 4.06 4.30 -3.78
N HIS A 122 4.59 4.69 -2.62
CA HIS A 122 3.77 4.98 -1.44
C HIS A 122 2.96 6.27 -1.66
N PRO A 123 1.71 6.37 -1.20
CA PRO A 123 0.91 7.59 -1.35
C PRO A 123 1.57 8.84 -0.76
N SER A 124 2.32 8.73 0.33
CA SER A 124 3.05 9.87 0.90
C SER A 124 4.13 10.44 -0.05
N TYR A 125 4.76 9.59 -0.86
CA TYR A 125 5.68 10.03 -1.90
C TYR A 125 4.96 10.88 -2.95
N LEU A 126 3.74 10.49 -3.35
CA LEU A 126 2.95 11.19 -4.35
C LEU A 126 2.43 12.56 -3.87
N LEU A 127 2.31 12.77 -2.56
CA LEU A 127 1.97 14.08 -1.99
C LEU A 127 3.07 15.11 -2.23
N ARG A 128 4.33 14.68 -2.33
CA ARG A 128 5.51 15.51 -2.59
C ARG A 128 5.92 15.49 -4.06
N ASN A 129 5.61 14.41 -4.77
CA ASN A 129 6.04 14.15 -6.15
C ASN A 129 4.83 13.76 -7.00
N SER A 130 4.03 14.73 -7.38
CA SER A 130 2.76 14.50 -8.10
C SER A 130 2.95 13.85 -9.48
N THR A 131 4.11 14.00 -10.11
CA THR A 131 4.45 13.36 -11.39
C THR A 131 4.43 11.83 -11.31
N GLY A 132 4.71 11.25 -10.15
CA GLY A 132 4.64 9.81 -9.93
C GLY A 132 3.23 9.22 -9.98
N LYS A 133 2.17 10.06 -9.96
CA LYS A 133 0.78 9.58 -10.01
C LYS A 133 0.46 8.82 -11.31
N ALA A 134 1.01 9.28 -12.43
CA ALA A 134 0.82 8.60 -13.72
C ALA A 134 1.43 7.19 -13.72
N ASP A 135 2.59 7.03 -13.10
CA ASP A 135 3.23 5.73 -12.96
C ASP A 135 2.44 4.79 -12.07
N VAL A 136 2.01 5.28 -10.90
CA VAL A 136 1.15 4.50 -10.00
C VAL A 136 -0.13 4.08 -10.70
N TRP A 137 -0.74 4.96 -11.48
CA TRP A 137 -1.95 4.62 -12.22
C TRP A 137 -1.71 3.49 -13.22
N LYS A 138 -0.59 3.47 -13.93
CA LYS A 138 -0.20 2.34 -14.80
C LYS A 138 -0.06 1.04 -14.02
N ASP A 139 0.57 1.09 -12.84
CA ASP A 139 0.74 -0.08 -11.98
C ASP A 139 -0.63 -0.61 -11.53
N LEU A 140 -1.54 0.27 -11.12
CA LEU A 140 -2.90 -0.12 -10.70
C LEU A 140 -3.77 -0.63 -11.86
N GLN A 141 -3.60 -0.10 -13.08
CA GLN A 141 -4.23 -0.66 -14.27
C GLN A 141 -3.76 -2.09 -14.55
N ALA A 142 -2.48 -2.38 -14.36
CA ALA A 142 -1.95 -3.75 -14.48
C ALA A 142 -2.57 -4.68 -13.42
N VAL A 143 -2.79 -4.17 -12.20
CA VAL A 143 -3.51 -4.91 -11.14
C VAL A 143 -4.95 -5.20 -11.57
N LEU A 144 -5.68 -4.21 -12.09
CA LEU A 144 -7.05 -4.38 -12.58
C LEU A 144 -7.10 -5.41 -13.71
N ALA A 145 -6.20 -5.33 -14.69
CA ALA A 145 -6.12 -6.29 -15.79
C ALA A 145 -5.93 -7.72 -15.28
N ARG A 146 -5.06 -7.91 -14.30
CA ARG A 146 -4.84 -9.23 -13.67
C ARG A 146 -6.07 -9.74 -12.91
N LEU A 147 -6.88 -8.84 -12.36
CA LEU A 147 -8.15 -9.18 -11.71
C LEU A 147 -9.31 -9.38 -12.72
N GLY A 148 -9.06 -9.26 -14.03
CA GLY A 148 -10.09 -9.32 -15.07
C GLY A 148 -11.05 -8.12 -15.04
N ARG A 149 -10.60 -6.97 -14.55
CA ARG A 149 -11.41 -5.74 -14.41
C ARG A 149 -10.84 -4.60 -15.25
N LYS A 150 -11.70 -3.66 -15.58
CA LYS A 150 -11.34 -2.38 -16.20
C LYS A 150 -11.62 -1.25 -15.23
N PRO A 151 -10.87 -0.14 -15.27
CA PRO A 151 -11.22 1.04 -14.51
C PRO A 151 -12.60 1.55 -14.94
N PRO A 152 -13.39 2.12 -14.01
CA PRO A 152 -14.66 2.73 -14.35
C PRO A 152 -14.46 3.89 -15.34
N PRO A 153 -15.47 4.22 -16.18
CA PRO A 153 -15.41 5.40 -17.03
C PRO A 153 -15.16 6.65 -16.19
N GLN A 154 -14.32 7.56 -16.66
CA GLN A 154 -13.91 8.76 -15.91
C GLN A 154 -15.07 9.71 -15.56
N ASN A 155 -16.26 9.53 -16.15
CA ASN A 155 -17.45 10.35 -15.89
C ASN A 155 -18.30 9.87 -14.70
N VAL A 156 -17.93 8.81 -14.02
CA VAL A 156 -18.62 8.28 -12.83
C VAL A 156 -17.71 8.45 -11.61
N GLN A 157 -17.26 9.68 -11.34
CA GLN A 157 -16.75 9.99 -10.00
C GLN A 157 -17.97 10.27 -9.10
N PRO A 158 -18.18 9.51 -8.03
CA PRO A 158 -19.14 9.92 -7.04
C PRO A 158 -18.70 11.28 -6.52
N LYS A 159 -19.58 12.29 -6.64
CA LYS A 159 -19.38 13.57 -5.95
C LYS A 159 -19.33 13.25 -4.47
N VAL A 160 -18.11 13.33 -3.91
CA VAL A 160 -17.95 13.31 -2.46
C VAL A 160 -18.46 14.66 -1.98
N THR A 161 -19.70 14.68 -1.50
CA THR A 161 -20.23 15.77 -0.66
C THR A 161 -19.56 15.73 0.70
#